data_7d1f7f6e77f8c4aa0e65bcfb449acdea
#
_entry.id   7d1f7f6e77f8c4aa0e65bcfb449acdea
#
_cell.length_a   1.000
_cell.length_b   1.000
_cell.length_c   1.000
_cell.angle_alpha   90.00
_cell.angle_beta   90.00
_cell.angle_gamma   90.00
#
_symmetry.space_group_name_H-M   'P 1'
#
loop_
_entity.id
_entity.type
_entity.pdbx_description
1 polymer ?
#
loop_
_entity_poly.entity_id
_entity_poly.type
_entity_poly.pdbx_seq_one_letter_code
_entity_poly.pdbx_strand_id
1 'polypeptide(L)'
;SGVKTNIGIVGLDEDARRGDCASTAGNQVFTALELAEIAGLSTGIVTNTRITHATPAATYAKSVDRDWENPSVMPAAAIAAGCEDIASQLINFERNLEARYPGIDVDGIEVALGGGRREFLPNDPAANSQDARSSVEGDRNDSRNLVEEWAALYPRGDYVIDQVGFDAVDAATSENLFGLFNESEMH
;
A
#
# COMPACT_ATOMS: atom_id res chain seq x y z
N SER A 1 3.18 -16.39 3.94
CA SER A 1 3.99 -17.15 2.97
C SER A 1 4.48 -18.49 3.52
N GLY A 2 4.79 -18.57 4.82
CA GLY A 2 5.49 -19.73 5.41
C GLY A 2 6.98 -19.80 5.05
N VAL A 3 7.50 -18.80 4.34
CA VAL A 3 8.91 -18.68 3.98
C VAL A 3 9.61 -17.74 4.96
N LYS A 4 10.82 -18.10 5.39
CA LYS A 4 11.64 -17.27 6.26
C LYS A 4 12.10 -16.01 5.52
N THR A 5 12.06 -14.89 6.21
CA THR A 5 12.56 -13.59 5.73
C THR A 5 13.60 -13.02 6.70
N ASN A 6 14.35 -12.02 6.27
CA ASN A 6 15.29 -11.29 7.13
C ASN A 6 14.61 -10.13 7.88
N ILE A 7 15.17 -9.74 9.02
CA ILE A 7 14.68 -8.61 9.82
C ILE A 7 14.72 -7.33 8.97
N GLY A 8 13.61 -6.59 8.95
CA GLY A 8 13.49 -5.33 8.23
C GLY A 8 13.17 -5.48 6.74
N ILE A 9 12.90 -6.69 6.26
CA ILE A 9 12.48 -6.98 4.89
C ILE A 9 11.01 -7.41 4.88
N VAL A 10 10.28 -7.10 3.82
CA VAL A 10 8.84 -7.34 3.69
C VAL A 10 8.56 -8.13 2.40
N GLY A 11 7.87 -9.27 2.52
CA GLY A 11 7.38 -10.05 1.38
C GLY A 11 8.46 -10.69 0.49
N LEU A 12 9.69 -10.80 0.98
CA LEU A 12 10.83 -11.42 0.31
C LEU A 12 11.41 -12.53 1.20
N ASP A 13 12.12 -13.47 0.60
CA ASP A 13 12.79 -14.56 1.32
C ASP A 13 14.12 -14.13 1.98
N GLU A 14 14.86 -15.10 2.54
CA GLU A 14 16.09 -14.86 3.28
C GLU A 14 17.32 -14.51 2.41
N ASP A 15 17.24 -14.66 1.10
CA ASP A 15 18.31 -14.29 0.17
C ASP A 15 18.26 -12.80 -0.21
N ALA A 16 17.13 -12.13 0.03
CA ALA A 16 17.03 -10.69 -0.13
C ALA A 16 17.86 -9.94 0.90
N ARG A 17 18.46 -8.82 0.50
CA ARG A 17 19.36 -8.01 1.33
C ARG A 17 18.73 -6.66 1.64
N ARG A 18 18.69 -6.30 2.92
CA ARG A 18 18.11 -5.02 3.35
C ARG A 18 18.81 -3.84 2.64
N GLY A 19 18.00 -2.95 2.05
CA GLY A 19 18.47 -1.76 1.33
C GLY A 19 19.01 -2.00 -0.08
N ASP A 20 19.10 -3.26 -0.52
CA ASP A 20 19.57 -3.61 -1.87
C ASP A 20 18.39 -3.90 -2.80
N CYS A 21 17.96 -2.87 -3.54
CA CYS A 21 16.86 -2.93 -4.49
C CYS A 21 17.01 -4.07 -5.52
N ALA A 22 18.22 -4.32 -5.98
CA ALA A 22 18.48 -5.37 -6.97
C ALA A 22 18.20 -6.77 -6.43
N SER A 23 18.26 -6.97 -5.11
CA SER A 23 17.95 -8.25 -4.47
C SER A 23 16.44 -8.53 -4.34
N THR A 24 15.56 -7.65 -4.78
CA THR A 24 14.12 -7.92 -4.82
C THR A 24 13.77 -8.96 -5.88
N ALA A 25 14.41 -8.87 -7.04
CA ALA A 25 14.14 -9.75 -8.17
C ALA A 25 14.51 -11.21 -7.85
N GLY A 26 13.53 -12.11 -8.02
CA GLY A 26 13.70 -13.54 -7.77
C GLY A 26 13.50 -13.99 -6.33
N ASN A 27 13.42 -13.05 -5.38
CA ASN A 27 13.28 -13.35 -3.95
C ASN A 27 11.87 -13.00 -3.40
N GLN A 28 10.93 -12.64 -4.27
CA GLN A 28 9.54 -12.38 -3.90
C GLN A 28 8.82 -13.67 -3.53
N VAL A 29 8.13 -13.66 -2.39
CA VAL A 29 7.37 -14.81 -1.91
C VAL A 29 5.87 -14.55 -2.01
N PHE A 30 5.08 -15.56 -2.35
CA PHE A 30 3.63 -15.48 -2.31
C PHE A 30 3.12 -15.28 -0.89
N THR A 31 2.14 -14.42 -0.76
CA THR A 31 1.37 -14.27 0.48
C THR A 31 0.05 -15.02 0.38
N ALA A 32 -0.59 -15.26 1.53
CA ALA A 32 -1.93 -15.85 1.55
C ALA A 32 -2.95 -14.94 0.87
N LEU A 33 -2.78 -13.60 0.97
CA LEU A 33 -3.64 -12.63 0.31
C LEU A 33 -3.50 -12.73 -1.21
N GLU A 34 -2.28 -12.72 -1.75
CA GLU A 34 -2.04 -12.87 -3.19
C GLU A 34 -2.61 -14.20 -3.74
N LEU A 35 -2.51 -15.28 -2.98
CA LEU A 35 -3.09 -16.56 -3.39
C LEU A 35 -4.63 -16.55 -3.37
N ALA A 36 -5.24 -15.80 -2.43
CA ALA A 36 -6.69 -15.64 -2.38
C ALA A 36 -7.20 -14.83 -3.58
N GLU A 37 -6.54 -13.73 -3.93
CA GLU A 37 -6.80 -12.94 -5.14
C GLU A 37 -6.74 -13.79 -6.41
N ILE A 38 -5.67 -14.55 -6.58
CA ILE A 38 -5.49 -15.46 -7.74
C ILE A 38 -6.60 -16.52 -7.79
N ALA A 39 -7.15 -16.91 -6.63
CA ALA A 39 -8.27 -17.84 -6.55
C ALA A 39 -9.65 -17.18 -6.75
N GLY A 40 -9.71 -15.84 -6.99
CA GLY A 40 -10.95 -15.08 -7.17
C GLY A 40 -11.73 -14.92 -5.85
N LEU A 41 -11.04 -14.84 -4.73
CA LEU A 41 -11.62 -14.60 -3.41
C LEU A 41 -11.40 -13.16 -3.01
N SER A 42 -12.44 -12.52 -2.47
CA SER A 42 -12.31 -11.18 -1.91
C SER A 42 -11.35 -11.15 -0.74
N THR A 43 -10.53 -10.10 -0.68
CA THR A 43 -9.50 -9.91 0.34
C THR A 43 -9.62 -8.59 1.08
N GLY A 44 -9.02 -8.52 2.25
CA GLY A 44 -9.01 -7.28 3.02
C GLY A 44 -7.91 -7.22 4.06
N ILE A 45 -7.51 -5.99 4.34
CA ILE A 45 -6.50 -5.65 5.35
C ILE A 45 -7.12 -4.66 6.33
N VAL A 46 -7.14 -5.01 7.61
CA VAL A 46 -7.59 -4.12 8.69
C VAL A 46 -6.54 -4.08 9.77
N THR A 47 -6.08 -2.88 10.11
CA THR A 47 -5.02 -2.68 11.11
C THR A 47 -5.26 -1.41 11.92
N ASN A 48 -4.74 -1.35 13.14
CA ASN A 48 -4.68 -0.14 13.95
C ASN A 48 -3.34 0.62 13.81
N THR A 49 -2.43 0.08 13.00
CA THR A 49 -1.18 0.77 12.64
C THR A 49 -1.35 1.55 11.32
N ARG A 50 -0.29 2.20 10.84
CA ARG A 50 -0.24 2.62 9.44
C ARG A 50 -0.41 1.40 8.55
N ILE A 51 -1.22 1.50 7.51
CA ILE A 51 -1.42 0.37 6.58
C ILE A 51 -0.14 0.01 5.83
N THR A 52 0.82 0.91 5.78
CA THR A 52 2.17 0.73 5.23
C THR A 52 3.17 0.14 6.21
N HIS A 53 2.82 0.04 7.52
CA HIS A 53 3.68 -0.60 8.52
C HIS A 53 3.94 -2.07 8.17
N ALA A 54 5.10 -2.59 8.55
CA ALA A 54 5.59 -3.91 8.12
C ALA A 54 4.59 -5.07 8.30
N THR A 55 3.75 -5.05 9.33
CA THR A 55 2.78 -6.14 9.58
C THR A 55 1.70 -6.21 8.51
N PRO A 56 0.91 -5.14 8.22
CA PRO A 56 -0.02 -5.18 7.10
C PRO A 56 0.72 -5.23 5.74
N ALA A 57 1.81 -4.47 5.57
CA ALA A 57 2.59 -4.47 4.32
C ALA A 57 3.07 -5.86 3.90
N ALA A 58 3.38 -6.74 4.86
CA ALA A 58 3.81 -8.12 4.56
C ALA A 58 2.74 -8.97 3.87
N THR A 59 1.50 -8.49 3.76
CA THR A 59 0.43 -9.18 3.04
C THR A 59 0.41 -8.86 1.55
N TYR A 60 0.90 -7.67 1.13
CA TYR A 60 0.82 -7.18 -0.25
C TYR A 60 2.15 -6.69 -0.84
N ALA A 61 3.05 -6.12 -0.02
CA ALA A 61 4.26 -5.47 -0.52
C ALA A 61 5.46 -6.41 -0.62
N LYS A 62 6.41 -6.03 -1.47
CA LYS A 62 7.73 -6.65 -1.69
C LYS A 62 8.79 -5.58 -1.53
N SER A 63 9.31 -5.40 -0.32
CA SER A 63 10.27 -4.33 -0.02
C SER A 63 11.51 -4.86 0.69
N VAL A 64 12.69 -4.46 0.22
CA VAL A 64 13.97 -4.73 0.87
C VAL A 64 14.22 -3.86 2.11
N ASP A 65 13.35 -2.91 2.38
CA ASP A 65 13.35 -2.16 3.64
C ASP A 65 11.93 -1.83 4.07
N ARG A 66 11.57 -2.23 5.28
CA ARG A 66 10.25 -1.98 5.89
C ARG A 66 9.96 -0.50 6.13
N ASP A 67 11.01 0.31 6.17
CA ASP A 67 10.89 1.75 6.45
C ASP A 67 10.66 2.56 5.15
N TRP A 68 10.65 1.94 3.97
CA TRP A 68 10.37 2.58 2.70
C TRP A 68 8.85 2.72 2.47
N GLU A 69 8.18 3.39 3.41
CA GLU A 69 6.71 3.55 3.37
C GLU A 69 6.27 4.57 2.30
N ASN A 70 7.10 5.59 2.02
CA ASN A 70 6.91 6.58 0.96
C ASN A 70 8.26 6.97 0.33
N PRO A 71 8.32 7.70 -0.80
CA PRO A 71 9.59 8.00 -1.46
C PRO A 71 10.48 8.99 -0.71
N SER A 72 9.97 9.78 0.25
CA SER A 72 10.79 10.75 0.99
C SER A 72 11.80 10.08 1.93
N VAL A 73 11.52 8.84 2.35
CA VAL A 73 12.38 8.04 3.23
C VAL A 73 13.25 7.01 2.48
N MET A 74 13.10 6.96 1.17
CA MET A 74 13.89 6.06 0.31
C MET A 74 15.20 6.72 -0.13
N PRO A 75 16.32 5.96 -0.18
CA PRO A 75 17.53 6.44 -0.84
C PRO A 75 17.28 6.75 -2.33
N ALA A 76 17.80 7.87 -2.82
CA ALA A 76 17.66 8.24 -4.22
C ALA A 76 18.16 7.16 -5.21
N ALA A 77 19.18 6.40 -4.81
CA ALA A 77 19.70 5.29 -5.60
C ALA A 77 18.70 4.13 -5.71
N ALA A 78 17.89 3.87 -4.67
CA ALA A 78 16.85 2.85 -4.70
C ALA A 78 15.69 3.28 -5.62
N ILE A 79 15.27 4.54 -5.55
CA ILE A 79 14.27 5.11 -6.46
C ILE A 79 14.75 5.02 -7.91
N ALA A 80 16.00 5.45 -8.17
CA ALA A 80 16.60 5.37 -9.50
C ALA A 80 16.76 3.94 -10.03
N ALA A 81 16.90 2.95 -9.15
CA ALA A 81 16.93 1.53 -9.48
C ALA A 81 15.54 0.91 -9.70
N GLY A 82 14.45 1.70 -9.53
CA GLY A 82 13.09 1.26 -9.76
C GLY A 82 12.42 0.54 -8.57
N CYS A 83 12.98 0.65 -7.35
CA CYS A 83 12.24 0.22 -6.17
C CYS A 83 11.03 1.10 -5.93
N GLU A 84 9.91 0.46 -5.64
CA GLU A 84 8.65 1.11 -5.34
C GLU A 84 8.42 1.17 -3.83
N ASP A 85 7.97 2.31 -3.33
CA ASP A 85 7.59 2.47 -1.92
C ASP A 85 6.36 1.62 -1.56
N ILE A 86 6.19 1.33 -0.27
CA ILE A 86 5.15 0.43 0.23
C ILE A 86 3.74 0.99 -0.05
N ALA A 87 3.52 2.31 0.10
CA ALA A 87 2.22 2.92 -0.19
C ALA A 87 1.86 2.79 -1.67
N SER A 88 2.81 3.05 -2.58
CA SER A 88 2.59 2.84 -4.02
C SER A 88 2.29 1.39 -4.36
N GLN A 89 2.93 0.42 -3.69
CA GLN A 89 2.66 -1.01 -3.92
C GLN A 89 1.25 -1.43 -3.49
N LEU A 90 0.63 -0.77 -2.52
CA LEU A 90 -0.77 -1.01 -2.18
C LEU A 90 -1.70 -0.59 -3.33
N ILE A 91 -1.50 0.62 -3.86
CA ILE A 91 -2.32 1.16 -4.94
C ILE A 91 -2.11 0.39 -6.25
N ASN A 92 -0.87 -0.04 -6.49
CA ASN A 92 -0.49 -0.79 -7.68
C ASN A 92 -0.58 -2.32 -7.50
N PHE A 93 -1.26 -2.81 -6.48
CA PHE A 93 -1.24 -4.23 -6.09
C PHE A 93 -1.63 -5.16 -7.24
N GLU A 94 -2.78 -4.93 -7.87
CA GLU A 94 -3.28 -5.65 -9.04
C GLU A 94 -2.22 -5.69 -10.14
N ARG A 95 -1.82 -4.53 -10.66
CA ARG A 95 -0.81 -4.40 -11.71
C ARG A 95 0.51 -5.11 -11.36
N ASN A 96 0.96 -4.99 -10.10
CA ASN A 96 2.23 -5.59 -9.66
C ASN A 96 2.14 -7.10 -9.57
N LEU A 97 0.99 -7.64 -9.16
CA LEU A 97 0.75 -9.08 -9.07
C LEU A 97 0.66 -9.69 -10.46
N GLU A 98 -0.10 -9.09 -11.37
CA GLU A 98 -0.24 -9.53 -12.77
C GLU A 98 1.08 -9.44 -13.55
N ALA A 99 1.84 -8.36 -13.37
CA ALA A 99 3.15 -8.23 -14.00
C ALA A 99 4.15 -9.29 -13.53
N ARG A 100 4.02 -9.72 -12.27
CA ARG A 100 4.88 -10.76 -11.69
C ARG A 100 4.50 -12.16 -12.16
N TYR A 101 3.23 -12.40 -12.42
CA TYR A 101 2.69 -13.69 -12.81
C TYR A 101 1.79 -13.57 -14.05
N PRO A 102 2.38 -13.50 -15.26
CA PRO A 102 1.64 -13.30 -16.49
C PRO A 102 0.55 -14.37 -16.69
N GLY A 103 -0.65 -13.93 -17.01
CA GLY A 103 -1.81 -14.81 -17.28
C GLY A 103 -2.77 -14.96 -16.10
N ILE A 104 -2.51 -14.31 -14.96
CA ILE A 104 -3.53 -14.11 -13.93
C ILE A 104 -4.29 -12.80 -14.21
N ASP A 105 -5.51 -12.72 -13.67
CA ASP A 105 -6.40 -11.57 -13.72
C ASP A 105 -7.00 -11.44 -12.32
N VAL A 106 -6.73 -10.34 -11.63
CA VAL A 106 -7.18 -10.08 -10.27
C VAL A 106 -7.85 -8.71 -10.21
N ASP A 107 -8.75 -8.50 -9.28
CA ASP A 107 -9.52 -7.26 -9.14
C ASP A 107 -9.06 -6.35 -7.99
N GLY A 108 -7.97 -6.75 -7.34
CA GLY A 108 -7.33 -5.97 -6.30
C GLY A 108 -7.94 -6.18 -4.91
N ILE A 109 -7.40 -5.48 -3.91
CA ILE A 109 -7.80 -5.62 -2.52
C ILE A 109 -9.10 -4.84 -2.28
N GLU A 110 -10.21 -5.52 -1.92
CA GLU A 110 -11.51 -4.89 -1.75
C GLU A 110 -11.58 -4.01 -0.49
N VAL A 111 -10.90 -4.40 0.58
CA VAL A 111 -10.95 -3.63 1.83
C VAL A 111 -9.55 -3.35 2.36
N ALA A 112 -9.20 -2.07 2.49
CA ALA A 112 -7.93 -1.66 3.08
C ALA A 112 -8.17 -0.55 4.12
N LEU A 113 -8.13 -0.89 5.42
CA LEU A 113 -8.45 0.01 6.53
C LEU A 113 -7.29 0.12 7.52
N GLY A 114 -6.86 1.35 7.81
CA GLY A 114 -5.78 1.61 8.77
C GLY A 114 -5.49 3.09 8.98
N GLY A 115 -4.33 3.39 9.55
CA GLY A 115 -3.74 4.71 9.60
C GLY A 115 -2.73 4.93 8.48
N GLY A 116 -1.91 5.97 8.58
CA GLY A 116 -0.80 6.26 7.67
C GLY A 116 -1.16 7.13 6.47
N ARG A 117 -2.22 7.96 6.56
CA ARG A 117 -2.66 8.82 5.45
C ARG A 117 -1.52 9.67 4.88
N ARG A 118 -0.58 10.13 5.71
CA ARG A 118 0.58 10.92 5.28
C ARG A 118 1.47 10.21 4.24
N GLU A 119 1.52 8.88 4.24
CA GLU A 119 2.32 8.09 3.31
C GLU A 119 1.73 8.10 1.87
N PHE A 120 0.45 8.45 1.75
CA PHE A 120 -0.32 8.48 0.50
C PHE A 120 -0.48 9.88 -0.10
N LEU A 121 -0.25 10.94 0.68
CA LEU A 121 -0.45 12.32 0.27
C LEU A 121 0.87 13.02 -0.05
N PRO A 122 0.87 13.94 -1.05
CA PRO A 122 2.03 14.76 -1.33
C PRO A 122 2.29 15.76 -0.19
N ASN A 123 3.56 16.12 0.00
CA ASN A 123 3.98 17.12 0.97
C ASN A 123 3.68 18.56 0.53
N ASP A 124 3.11 18.76 -0.65
CA ASP A 124 2.58 20.05 -1.10
C ASP A 124 1.13 20.19 -0.63
N PRO A 125 0.83 21.11 0.32
CA PRO A 125 -0.53 21.31 0.84
C PRO A 125 -1.56 21.66 -0.26
N ALA A 126 -1.13 22.26 -1.35
CA ALA A 126 -2.03 22.61 -2.44
C ALA A 126 -2.53 21.38 -3.21
N ALA A 127 -1.73 20.31 -3.22
CA ALA A 127 -2.06 19.06 -3.91
C ALA A 127 -2.78 18.03 -3.01
N ASN A 128 -2.82 18.25 -1.69
CA ASN A 128 -3.48 17.34 -0.75
C ASN A 128 -4.63 17.98 0.04
N SER A 129 -5.10 19.13 -0.37
CA SER A 129 -5.99 20.01 0.39
C SER A 129 -7.35 19.42 0.75
N GLN A 130 -7.84 18.41 0.06
CA GLN A 130 -9.14 17.80 0.33
C GLN A 130 -9.08 16.75 1.44
N ASP A 131 -7.97 16.01 1.53
CA ASP A 131 -7.81 14.88 2.43
C ASP A 131 -6.98 15.21 3.67
N ALA A 132 -6.04 16.15 3.54
CA ALA A 132 -5.19 16.56 4.65
C ALA A 132 -5.98 17.39 5.67
N ARG A 133 -5.91 17.00 6.94
CA ARG A 133 -6.47 17.77 8.06
C ARG A 133 -5.56 18.92 8.50
N SER A 134 -4.30 18.91 8.04
CA SER A 134 -3.35 19.99 8.24
C SER A 134 -2.49 20.20 6.99
N SER A 135 -1.88 21.38 6.89
CA SER A 135 -1.00 21.72 5.74
C SER A 135 0.33 20.96 5.70
N VAL A 136 0.58 20.08 6.66
CA VAL A 136 1.83 19.33 6.79
C VAL A 136 1.59 17.81 6.86
N GLU A 137 0.39 17.36 6.53
CA GLU A 137 0.02 15.95 6.70
C GLU A 137 0.72 15.03 5.68
N GLY A 138 0.92 15.45 4.44
CA GLY A 138 1.54 14.61 3.41
C GLY A 138 3.06 14.55 3.52
N ASP A 139 3.65 13.37 3.37
CA ASP A 139 5.10 13.14 3.43
C ASP A 139 5.72 12.84 2.06
N ARG A 140 4.91 12.56 1.01
CA ARG A 140 5.42 12.23 -0.33
C ARG A 140 6.09 13.42 -1.00
N ASN A 141 7.30 13.21 -1.53
CA ASN A 141 8.09 14.23 -2.23
C ASN A 141 8.10 14.04 -3.76
N ASP A 142 7.29 13.12 -4.29
CA ASP A 142 7.12 12.86 -5.73
C ASP A 142 5.87 13.54 -6.32
N SER A 143 5.18 14.35 -5.54
CA SER A 143 3.95 15.07 -5.91
C SER A 143 2.77 14.17 -6.29
N ARG A 144 2.83 12.87 -6.03
CA ARG A 144 1.71 11.96 -6.26
C ARG A 144 0.72 12.04 -5.11
N ASN A 145 -0.58 12.06 -5.44
CA ASN A 145 -1.68 11.84 -4.50
C ASN A 145 -2.24 10.43 -4.74
N LEU A 146 -1.80 9.48 -3.92
CA LEU A 146 -2.17 8.08 -4.10
C LEU A 146 -3.64 7.80 -3.76
N VAL A 147 -4.30 8.67 -2.99
CA VAL A 147 -5.74 8.58 -2.74
C VAL A 147 -6.53 8.87 -4.02
N GLU A 148 -6.14 9.93 -4.75
CA GLU A 148 -6.75 10.25 -6.04
C GLU A 148 -6.47 9.17 -7.10
N GLU A 149 -5.25 8.62 -7.10
CA GLU A 149 -4.91 7.51 -7.99
C GLU A 149 -5.78 6.27 -7.69
N TRP A 150 -5.98 5.93 -6.40
CA TRP A 150 -6.85 4.85 -5.99
C TRP A 150 -8.31 5.09 -6.43
N ALA A 151 -8.84 6.30 -6.20
CA ALA A 151 -10.20 6.64 -6.61
C ALA A 151 -10.41 6.58 -8.14
N ALA A 152 -9.35 6.83 -8.91
CA ALA A 152 -9.40 6.70 -10.36
C ALA A 152 -9.38 5.23 -10.82
N LEU A 153 -8.70 4.34 -10.10
CA LEU A 153 -8.68 2.89 -10.36
C LEU A 153 -10.00 2.23 -9.96
N TYR A 154 -10.60 2.66 -8.84
CA TYR A 154 -11.81 2.06 -8.26
C TYR A 154 -12.97 3.08 -8.22
N PRO A 155 -13.59 3.41 -9.38
CA PRO A 155 -14.62 4.48 -9.46
C PRO A 155 -15.93 4.15 -8.75
N ARG A 156 -16.11 2.92 -8.28
CA ARG A 156 -17.23 2.47 -7.44
C ARG A 156 -16.79 2.12 -6.01
N GLY A 157 -15.57 2.49 -5.67
CA GLY A 157 -15.02 2.37 -4.32
C GLY A 157 -15.30 3.61 -3.48
N ASP A 158 -15.35 3.43 -2.17
CA ASP A 158 -15.45 4.50 -1.19
C ASP A 158 -14.12 4.74 -0.47
N TYR A 159 -13.69 6.00 -0.45
CA TYR A 159 -12.56 6.44 0.38
C TYR A 159 -13.08 7.15 1.63
N VAL A 160 -12.61 6.74 2.79
CA VAL A 160 -13.07 7.26 4.09
C VAL A 160 -11.90 7.63 5.00
N ILE A 161 -12.07 8.70 5.78
CA ILE A 161 -11.03 9.25 6.67
C ILE A 161 -11.45 9.29 8.15
N ASP A 162 -12.72 9.00 8.43
CA ASP A 162 -13.26 9.03 9.79
C ASP A 162 -14.49 8.11 9.92
N GLN A 163 -15.00 8.02 11.15
CA GLN A 163 -16.16 7.19 11.47
C GLN A 163 -17.42 7.63 10.72
N VAL A 164 -17.60 8.94 10.51
CA VAL A 164 -18.80 9.45 9.81
C VAL A 164 -18.81 8.99 8.36
N GLY A 165 -17.67 9.09 7.69
CA GLY A 165 -17.52 8.58 6.32
C GLY A 165 -17.71 7.06 6.27
N PHE A 166 -17.11 6.33 7.21
CA PHE A 166 -17.23 4.87 7.28
C PHE A 166 -18.70 4.43 7.49
N ASP A 167 -19.43 5.07 8.40
CA ASP A 167 -20.84 4.74 8.68
C ASP A 167 -21.77 5.08 7.52
N ALA A 168 -21.35 5.94 6.60
CA ALA A 168 -22.11 6.32 5.41
C ALA A 168 -21.90 5.38 4.20
N VAL A 169 -20.93 4.47 4.26
CA VAL A 169 -20.67 3.50 3.17
C VAL A 169 -21.83 2.55 3.01
N ASP A 170 -22.35 2.45 1.81
CA ASP A 170 -23.37 1.46 1.44
C ASP A 170 -22.69 0.20 0.88
N ALA A 171 -22.54 -0.82 1.71
CA ALA A 171 -21.93 -2.09 1.32
C ALA A 171 -22.68 -2.84 0.19
N ALA A 172 -23.89 -2.39 -0.20
CA ALA A 172 -24.59 -2.98 -1.34
C ALA A 172 -24.15 -2.40 -2.69
N THR A 173 -23.49 -1.23 -2.67
CA THR A 173 -23.10 -0.49 -3.88
C THR A 173 -21.60 -0.24 -3.96
N SER A 174 -20.89 -0.24 -2.84
CA SER A 174 -19.43 -0.09 -2.76
C SER A 174 -18.73 -1.40 -3.14
N GLU A 175 -17.85 -1.35 -4.11
CA GLU A 175 -17.07 -2.52 -4.55
C GLU A 175 -15.73 -2.62 -3.83
N ASN A 176 -15.14 -1.45 -3.50
CA ASN A 176 -13.89 -1.37 -2.77
C ASN A 176 -14.00 -0.32 -1.66
N LEU A 177 -13.32 -0.54 -0.55
CA LEU A 177 -13.30 0.37 0.59
C LEU A 177 -11.87 0.66 1.03
N PHE A 178 -11.45 1.92 0.91
CA PHE A 178 -10.16 2.38 1.38
C PHE A 178 -10.34 3.39 2.51
N GLY A 179 -9.78 3.09 3.68
CA GLY A 179 -9.90 3.94 4.86
C GLY A 179 -8.55 4.28 5.50
N LEU A 180 -8.24 5.58 5.58
CA LEU A 180 -7.04 6.11 6.23
C LEU A 180 -7.44 7.04 7.37
N PHE A 181 -7.68 6.48 8.55
CA PHE A 181 -8.34 7.15 9.68
C PHE A 181 -7.46 8.10 10.48
N ASN A 182 -6.15 8.00 10.33
CA ASN A 182 -5.19 8.92 10.98
C ASN A 182 -3.99 9.17 10.04
N GLU A 183 -3.29 10.29 10.25
CA GLU A 183 -2.05 10.59 9.52
C GLU A 183 -0.95 9.55 9.77
N SER A 184 -0.88 9.02 10.99
CA SER A 184 0.06 7.98 11.44
C SER A 184 -0.70 6.78 12.02
N GLU A 185 -0.32 6.30 13.22
CA GLU A 185 -1.00 5.19 13.89
C GLU A 185 -2.42 5.59 14.34
N MET A 186 -3.35 4.65 14.36
CA MET A 186 -4.67 4.84 14.98
C MET A 186 -4.55 4.77 16.50
N HIS A 187 -5.21 5.70 17.20
CA HIS A 187 -5.21 5.81 18.67
C HIS A 187 -6.57 5.48 19.25
#